data_f447d6320d562073e3dbb114f0a59167
#
_entry.id   f447d6320d562073e3dbb114f0a59167
#
_cell.length_a   1.000
_cell.length_b   1.000
_cell.length_c   1.000
_cell.angle_alpha   90.00
_cell.angle_beta   90.00
_cell.angle_gamma   90.00
#
_symmetry.space_group_name_H-M   'P 1'
#
loop_
_entity.id
_entity.type
_entity.pdbx_description
1 polymer ?
#
loop_
_entity_poly.entity_id
_entity_poly.type
_entity_poly.pdbx_seq_one_letter_code
_entity_poly.pdbx_strand_id
1 'polypeptide(L)'
;VAWLIQVTYLHLDMIKLLDLLKEIQGKPKAIFLAGPAGSGKTFVSAQIIPKTLTVINVDDTYEELLKAAGLGTKIADFSQDQLSQAAKLMGQAQKATKEKYAQLSGEKQNIIIDGTGAASKPLLKKKDELEKLGYDTMMVMIWVSPYTSLERNASRDRALPPAIVLKTWVGVNSNIDTYKQAFGDKFVLINNDPEGELEYDPAVAKERFFKTVKGSGKQYSPEELAKKKEEIESTNQAVQSLIKQTPEFSSIDDAKNKVNSFLK
;
A
#
# COMPACT_ATOMS: atom_id res chain seq x y z
N VAL A 1 4.68 -44.02 -38.81
CA VAL A 1 3.28 -43.54 -38.51
C VAL A 1 2.96 -43.89 -37.06
N ALA A 2 3.12 -45.15 -36.59
CA ALA A 2 2.78 -45.56 -35.22
C ALA A 2 3.56 -44.79 -34.14
N TRP A 3 4.85 -44.52 -34.36
CA TRP A 3 5.70 -43.76 -33.43
C TRP A 3 5.24 -42.28 -33.28
N LEU A 4 4.85 -41.63 -34.38
CA LEU A 4 4.32 -40.27 -34.35
C LEU A 4 2.99 -40.20 -33.58
N ILE A 5 2.11 -41.17 -33.74
CA ILE A 5 0.83 -41.28 -33.02
C ILE A 5 1.11 -41.43 -31.51
N GLN A 6 2.06 -42.26 -31.11
CA GLN A 6 2.38 -42.51 -29.72
C GLN A 6 2.99 -41.25 -29.02
N VAL A 7 3.83 -40.50 -29.76
CA VAL A 7 4.39 -39.24 -29.26
C VAL A 7 3.31 -38.17 -29.06
N THR A 8 2.33 -38.12 -29.98
CA THR A 8 1.20 -37.18 -29.90
C THR A 8 0.27 -37.52 -28.72
N TYR A 9 -0.01 -38.80 -28.47
CA TYR A 9 -0.80 -39.23 -27.29
C TYR A 9 -0.09 -38.92 -25.99
N LEU A 10 1.22 -39.19 -25.85
CA LEU A 10 2.03 -38.85 -24.67
C LEU A 10 2.05 -37.33 -24.43
N HIS A 11 2.10 -36.53 -25.48
CA HIS A 11 2.08 -35.07 -25.38
C HIS A 11 0.71 -34.55 -24.92
N LEU A 12 -0.39 -35.11 -25.44
CA LEU A 12 -1.75 -34.79 -25.00
C LEU A 12 -2.02 -35.16 -23.52
N ASP A 13 -1.54 -36.34 -23.11
CA ASP A 13 -1.70 -36.80 -21.73
C ASP A 13 -0.86 -35.96 -20.76
N MET A 14 0.33 -35.50 -21.18
CA MET A 14 1.17 -34.61 -20.41
C MET A 14 0.54 -33.20 -20.27
N ILE A 15 -0.11 -32.68 -21.32
CA ILE A 15 -0.86 -31.41 -21.27
C ILE A 15 -2.04 -31.54 -20.30
N LYS A 16 -2.82 -32.63 -20.38
CA LYS A 16 -3.94 -32.88 -19.45
C LYS A 16 -3.45 -33.01 -18.00
N LEU A 17 -2.34 -33.70 -17.78
CA LEU A 17 -1.74 -33.83 -16.45
C LEU A 17 -1.27 -32.48 -15.90
N LEU A 18 -0.64 -31.64 -16.74
CA LEU A 18 -0.23 -30.30 -16.36
C LEU A 18 -1.43 -29.40 -16.04
N ASP A 19 -2.52 -29.49 -16.78
CA ASP A 19 -3.75 -28.75 -16.52
C ASP A 19 -4.43 -29.24 -15.24
N LEU A 20 -4.46 -30.55 -14.99
CA LEU A 20 -4.96 -31.14 -13.76
C LEU A 20 -4.11 -30.72 -12.54
N LEU A 21 -2.78 -30.66 -12.68
CA LEU A 21 -1.88 -30.18 -11.65
C LEU A 21 -2.09 -28.68 -11.34
N LYS A 22 -2.41 -27.87 -12.37
CA LYS A 22 -2.78 -26.44 -12.17
C LYS A 22 -4.11 -26.30 -11.45
N GLU A 23 -5.10 -27.15 -11.75
CA GLU A 23 -6.39 -27.17 -11.04
C GLU A 23 -6.21 -27.59 -9.56
N ILE A 24 -5.33 -28.54 -9.28
CA ILE A 24 -5.01 -29.00 -7.92
C ILE A 24 -4.24 -27.94 -7.11
N GLN A 25 -3.41 -27.11 -7.75
CA GLN A 25 -2.66 -26.03 -7.09
C GLN A 25 -3.54 -24.82 -6.71
N GLY A 26 -4.80 -24.75 -7.20
CA GLY A 26 -5.68 -23.63 -6.98
C GLY A 26 -5.25 -22.37 -7.74
N LYS A 27 -6.10 -21.34 -7.71
CA LYS A 27 -5.78 -20.04 -8.33
C LYS A 27 -4.71 -19.33 -7.54
N PRO A 28 -3.72 -18.70 -8.19
CA PRO A 28 -2.74 -17.87 -7.49
C PRO A 28 -3.45 -16.72 -6.77
N LYS A 29 -2.93 -16.31 -5.64
CA LYS A 29 -3.56 -15.33 -4.75
C LYS A 29 -2.77 -14.02 -4.73
N ALA A 30 -3.48 -12.90 -4.81
CA ALA A 30 -2.90 -11.58 -4.66
C ALA A 30 -3.63 -10.79 -3.57
N ILE A 31 -2.90 -10.39 -2.53
CA ILE A 31 -3.44 -9.55 -1.45
C ILE A 31 -2.97 -8.13 -1.67
N PHE A 32 -3.90 -7.20 -1.84
CA PHE A 32 -3.64 -5.77 -1.83
C PHE A 32 -3.66 -5.27 -0.38
N LEU A 33 -2.53 -4.76 0.08
CA LEU A 33 -2.39 -4.18 1.41
C LEU A 33 -2.41 -2.66 1.29
N ALA A 34 -3.32 -2.00 2.00
CA ALA A 34 -3.49 -0.56 1.96
C ALA A 34 -3.61 0.07 3.35
N GLY A 35 -3.35 1.36 3.43
CA GLY A 35 -3.47 2.15 4.64
C GLY A 35 -2.54 3.37 4.62
N PRO A 36 -2.89 4.46 5.28
CA PRO A 36 -2.11 5.69 5.31
C PRO A 36 -0.76 5.52 6.03
N ALA A 37 0.09 6.53 5.95
CA ALA A 37 1.31 6.60 6.75
C ALA A 37 0.94 6.47 8.25
N GLY A 38 1.72 5.71 9.00
CA GLY A 38 1.45 5.49 10.44
C GLY A 38 0.31 4.51 10.74
N SER A 39 -0.36 3.92 9.76
CA SER A 39 -1.45 2.96 10.00
C SER A 39 -0.98 1.62 10.62
N GLY A 40 0.32 1.34 10.61
CA GLY A 40 0.86 0.08 11.15
C GLY A 40 0.63 -1.13 10.24
N LYS A 41 0.55 -0.93 8.91
CA LYS A 41 0.40 -2.01 7.94
C LYS A 41 1.30 -3.21 8.20
N THR A 42 2.60 -2.97 8.35
CA THR A 42 3.60 -4.02 8.59
C THR A 42 3.32 -4.81 9.87
N PHE A 43 2.91 -4.12 10.93
CA PHE A 43 2.58 -4.77 12.21
C PHE A 43 1.33 -5.65 12.11
N VAL A 44 0.26 -5.12 11.53
CA VAL A 44 -1.02 -5.85 11.39
C VAL A 44 -0.88 -6.99 10.37
N SER A 45 -0.27 -6.73 9.21
CA SER A 45 -0.10 -7.76 8.19
C SER A 45 0.72 -8.95 8.68
N ALA A 46 1.75 -8.72 9.51
CA ALA A 46 2.53 -9.80 10.10
C ALA A 46 1.73 -10.73 11.02
N GLN A 47 0.58 -10.29 11.56
CA GLN A 47 -0.29 -11.10 12.41
C GLN A 47 -1.30 -11.93 11.63
N ILE A 48 -1.75 -11.42 10.46
CA ILE A 48 -2.87 -12.00 9.71
C ILE A 48 -2.47 -12.65 8.39
N ILE A 49 -1.31 -12.28 7.81
CA ILE A 49 -0.85 -12.80 6.52
C ILE A 49 0.35 -13.73 6.73
N PRO A 50 0.31 -14.98 6.23
CA PRO A 50 1.44 -15.89 6.32
C PRO A 50 2.69 -15.35 5.61
N LYS A 51 3.87 -15.61 6.19
CA LYS A 51 5.16 -15.16 5.63
C LYS A 51 5.56 -15.89 4.31
N THR A 52 4.73 -16.79 3.83
CA THR A 52 4.96 -17.53 2.58
C THR A 52 4.67 -16.72 1.31
N LEU A 53 4.00 -15.56 1.46
CA LEU A 53 3.71 -14.70 0.32
C LEU A 53 4.87 -13.72 0.09
N THR A 54 5.17 -13.47 -1.19
CA THR A 54 6.21 -12.50 -1.56
C THR A 54 5.64 -11.08 -1.57
N VAL A 55 6.27 -10.19 -0.81
CA VAL A 55 5.87 -8.77 -0.75
C VAL A 55 6.48 -7.99 -1.91
N ILE A 56 5.65 -7.19 -2.57
CA ILE A 56 6.02 -6.25 -3.60
C ILE A 56 5.76 -4.84 -3.06
N ASN A 57 6.83 -4.16 -2.67
CA ASN A 57 6.80 -2.82 -2.07
C ASN A 57 7.93 -1.97 -2.64
N VAL A 58 7.62 -0.77 -3.12
CA VAL A 58 8.62 0.18 -3.63
C VAL A 58 9.47 0.77 -2.50
N ASP A 59 8.85 1.00 -1.34
CA ASP A 59 9.54 1.61 -0.20
C ASP A 59 10.67 0.73 0.34
N ASP A 60 10.45 -0.59 0.42
CA ASP A 60 11.47 -1.54 0.86
C ASP A 60 12.66 -1.56 -0.12
N THR A 61 12.36 -1.67 -1.41
CA THR A 61 13.38 -1.63 -2.47
C THR A 61 14.16 -0.30 -2.47
N TYR A 62 13.46 0.81 -2.22
CA TYR A 62 14.09 2.11 -2.15
C TYR A 62 15.02 2.24 -0.92
N GLU A 63 14.60 1.74 0.22
CA GLU A 63 15.41 1.74 1.45
C GLU A 63 16.67 0.90 1.29
N GLU A 64 16.58 -0.27 0.65
CA GLU A 64 17.73 -1.11 0.31
C GLU A 64 18.73 -0.36 -0.59
N LEU A 65 18.23 0.34 -1.61
CA LEU A 65 19.08 1.12 -2.52
C LEU A 65 19.73 2.31 -1.83
N LEU A 66 19.04 3.01 -0.92
CA LEU A 66 19.63 4.09 -0.11
C LEU A 66 20.78 3.57 0.75
N LYS A 67 20.56 2.44 1.45
CA LYS A 67 21.58 1.79 2.28
C LYS A 67 22.80 1.35 1.45
N ALA A 68 22.55 0.74 0.30
CA ALA A 68 23.62 0.30 -0.62
C ALA A 68 24.46 1.47 -1.15
N ALA A 69 23.83 2.63 -1.32
CA ALA A 69 24.51 3.87 -1.74
C ALA A 69 25.22 4.61 -0.58
N GLY A 70 25.20 4.07 0.64
CA GLY A 70 25.76 4.71 1.83
C GLY A 70 24.97 5.90 2.33
N LEU A 71 23.73 6.08 1.86
CA LEU A 71 22.81 7.10 2.30
C LEU A 71 21.99 6.60 3.50
N GLY A 72 21.75 7.49 4.46
CA GLY A 72 20.81 7.23 5.54
C GLY A 72 19.36 7.19 5.04
N THR A 73 18.43 6.87 5.93
CA THR A 73 16.98 6.87 5.64
C THR A 73 16.28 8.18 5.96
N LYS A 74 16.96 9.09 6.66
CA LYS A 74 16.44 10.43 7.05
C LYS A 74 16.60 11.42 5.91
N ILE A 75 15.71 11.36 4.93
CA ILE A 75 15.74 12.21 3.73
C ILE A 75 15.70 13.72 4.08
N ALA A 76 15.11 14.06 5.23
CA ALA A 76 15.05 15.46 5.71
C ALA A 76 16.44 16.06 5.97
N ASP A 77 17.43 15.22 6.28
CA ASP A 77 18.81 15.64 6.63
C ASP A 77 19.73 15.62 5.38
N PHE A 78 19.21 15.32 4.20
CA PHE A 78 20.00 15.19 2.98
C PHE A 78 20.43 16.55 2.42
N SER A 79 21.70 16.64 2.00
CA SER A 79 22.19 17.73 1.16
C SER A 79 21.49 17.72 -0.22
N GLN A 80 21.64 18.81 -0.99
CA GLN A 80 21.05 18.90 -2.33
C GLN A 80 21.55 17.80 -3.27
N ASP A 81 22.83 17.43 -3.17
CA ASP A 81 23.41 16.35 -3.96
C ASP A 81 22.84 14.99 -3.55
N GLN A 82 22.69 14.74 -2.24
CA GLN A 82 22.06 13.54 -1.71
C GLN A 82 20.59 13.44 -2.10
N LEU A 83 19.84 14.55 -2.11
CA LEU A 83 18.46 14.60 -2.61
C LEU A 83 18.37 14.23 -4.10
N SER A 84 19.30 14.74 -4.92
CA SER A 84 19.38 14.39 -6.34
C SER A 84 19.71 12.92 -6.56
N GLN A 85 20.61 12.36 -5.76
CA GLN A 85 20.94 10.92 -5.77
C GLN A 85 19.74 10.09 -5.30
N ALA A 86 19.09 10.47 -4.22
CA ALA A 86 17.92 9.79 -3.67
C ALA A 86 16.75 9.74 -4.69
N ALA A 87 16.54 10.83 -5.45
CA ALA A 87 15.53 10.85 -6.51
C ALA A 87 15.85 9.85 -7.65
N LYS A 88 17.12 9.69 -8.04
CA LYS A 88 17.52 8.67 -9.01
C LYS A 88 17.30 7.26 -8.47
N LEU A 89 17.65 7.01 -7.21
CA LEU A 89 17.44 5.72 -6.54
C LEU A 89 15.94 5.38 -6.42
N MET A 90 15.07 6.36 -6.18
CA MET A 90 13.62 6.15 -6.20
C MET A 90 13.15 5.68 -7.59
N GLY A 91 13.65 6.28 -8.67
CA GLY A 91 13.36 5.82 -10.04
C GLY A 91 13.81 4.37 -10.29
N GLN A 92 14.99 4.01 -9.78
CA GLN A 92 15.49 2.63 -9.84
C GLN A 92 14.63 1.66 -9.03
N ALA A 93 14.21 2.03 -7.81
CA ALA A 93 13.32 1.25 -6.97
C ALA A 93 11.98 0.98 -7.66
N GLN A 94 11.38 2.00 -8.26
CA GLN A 94 10.13 1.85 -9.02
C GLN A 94 10.29 0.88 -10.20
N LYS A 95 11.39 0.97 -10.94
CA LYS A 95 11.69 0.07 -12.06
C LYS A 95 11.88 -1.37 -11.58
N ALA A 96 12.73 -1.59 -10.59
CA ALA A 96 12.99 -2.92 -10.02
C ALA A 96 11.72 -3.55 -9.44
N THR A 97 10.89 -2.78 -8.73
CA THR A 97 9.61 -3.26 -8.19
C THR A 97 8.63 -3.64 -9.31
N LYS A 98 8.62 -2.89 -10.42
CA LYS A 98 7.79 -3.22 -11.60
C LYS A 98 8.27 -4.52 -12.27
N GLU A 99 9.57 -4.72 -12.40
CA GLU A 99 10.17 -5.94 -12.95
C GLU A 99 9.85 -7.15 -12.05
N LYS A 100 10.04 -7.02 -10.74
CA LYS A 100 9.67 -8.03 -9.74
C LYS A 100 8.18 -8.40 -9.83
N TYR A 101 7.31 -7.41 -9.93
CA TYR A 101 5.86 -7.63 -10.11
C TYR A 101 5.57 -8.43 -11.39
N ALA A 102 6.17 -8.05 -12.52
CA ALA A 102 5.96 -8.73 -13.79
C ALA A 102 6.46 -10.18 -13.76
N GLN A 103 7.62 -10.44 -13.15
CA GLN A 103 8.18 -11.77 -12.97
C GLN A 103 7.24 -12.63 -12.12
N LEU A 104 6.95 -12.21 -10.88
CA LEU A 104 6.17 -13.00 -9.92
C LEU A 104 4.74 -13.27 -10.41
N SER A 105 4.12 -12.28 -11.08
CA SER A 105 2.79 -12.47 -11.66
C SER A 105 2.80 -13.39 -12.88
N GLY A 106 3.85 -13.36 -13.68
CA GLY A 106 4.06 -14.30 -14.79
C GLY A 106 4.27 -15.73 -14.30
N GLU A 107 4.99 -15.90 -13.20
CA GLU A 107 5.24 -17.20 -12.54
C GLU A 107 4.05 -17.70 -11.72
N LYS A 108 2.96 -16.94 -11.63
CA LYS A 108 1.75 -17.27 -10.84
C LYS A 108 2.02 -17.46 -9.34
N GLN A 109 3.00 -16.77 -8.80
CA GLN A 109 3.30 -16.84 -7.36
C GLN A 109 2.24 -16.09 -6.54
N ASN A 110 2.01 -16.55 -5.30
CA ASN A 110 1.18 -15.82 -4.34
C ASN A 110 1.91 -14.57 -3.87
N ILE A 111 1.28 -13.40 -4.02
CA ILE A 111 1.92 -12.09 -3.84
C ILE A 111 1.13 -11.17 -2.92
N ILE A 112 1.86 -10.29 -2.25
CA ILE A 112 1.30 -9.12 -1.55
C ILE A 112 1.74 -7.88 -2.32
N ILE A 113 0.77 -7.01 -2.66
CA ILE A 113 1.01 -5.71 -3.25
C ILE A 113 0.79 -4.67 -2.17
N ASP A 114 1.89 -4.20 -1.57
CA ASP A 114 1.84 -3.20 -0.51
C ASP A 114 1.89 -1.80 -1.10
N GLY A 115 0.97 -0.96 -0.65
CA GLY A 115 0.85 0.42 -1.05
C GLY A 115 0.00 1.23 -0.07
N THR A 116 -0.21 2.51 -0.37
CA THR A 116 -1.07 3.37 0.46
C THR A 116 -2.55 3.15 0.19
N GLY A 117 -2.93 2.85 -1.05
CA GLY A 117 -4.33 2.81 -1.47
C GLY A 117 -4.96 4.20 -1.65
N ALA A 118 -4.15 5.28 -1.68
CA ALA A 118 -4.67 6.64 -1.85
C ALA A 118 -5.17 6.93 -3.28
N ALA A 119 -4.72 6.16 -4.27
CA ALA A 119 -5.14 6.29 -5.66
C ALA A 119 -5.85 4.99 -6.11
N SER A 120 -7.18 5.03 -6.20
CA SER A 120 -7.97 3.84 -6.53
C SER A 120 -7.79 3.38 -7.98
N LYS A 121 -7.74 4.30 -8.96
CA LYS A 121 -7.65 3.93 -10.38
C LYS A 121 -6.46 3.03 -10.73
N PRO A 122 -5.20 3.34 -10.38
CA PRO A 122 -4.07 2.46 -10.68
C PRO A 122 -4.11 1.15 -9.89
N LEU A 123 -4.65 1.15 -8.67
CA LEU A 123 -4.81 -0.06 -7.87
C LEU A 123 -5.84 -1.01 -8.50
N LEU A 124 -7.01 -0.51 -8.87
CA LEU A 124 -8.06 -1.32 -9.51
C LEU A 124 -7.64 -1.82 -10.89
N LYS A 125 -6.91 -1.00 -11.66
CA LYS A 125 -6.32 -1.47 -12.92
C LYS A 125 -5.39 -2.67 -12.69
N LYS A 126 -4.54 -2.61 -11.67
CA LYS A 126 -3.66 -3.73 -11.33
C LYS A 126 -4.43 -4.97 -10.85
N LYS A 127 -5.53 -4.78 -10.10
CA LYS A 127 -6.46 -5.86 -9.74
C LYS A 127 -7.00 -6.54 -10.98
N ASP A 128 -7.55 -5.76 -11.93
CA ASP A 128 -8.13 -6.30 -13.17
C ASP A 128 -7.08 -7.02 -14.02
N GLU A 129 -5.85 -6.52 -14.09
CA GLU A 129 -4.74 -7.17 -14.78
C GLU A 129 -4.41 -8.53 -14.16
N LEU A 130 -4.37 -8.63 -12.83
CA LEU A 130 -4.12 -9.88 -12.12
C LEU A 130 -5.26 -10.87 -12.29
N GLU A 131 -6.51 -10.43 -12.22
CA GLU A 131 -7.67 -11.30 -12.43
C GLU A 131 -7.72 -11.86 -13.87
N LYS A 132 -7.37 -11.07 -14.88
CA LYS A 132 -7.17 -11.54 -16.25
C LYS A 132 -6.05 -12.58 -16.38
N LEU A 133 -5.04 -12.51 -15.52
CA LEU A 133 -4.00 -13.51 -15.39
C LEU A 133 -4.45 -14.75 -14.59
N GLY A 134 -5.67 -14.81 -14.10
CA GLY A 134 -6.25 -15.92 -13.35
C GLY A 134 -6.04 -15.87 -11.84
N TYR A 135 -5.57 -14.76 -11.30
CA TYR A 135 -5.47 -14.57 -9.86
C TYR A 135 -6.82 -14.41 -9.20
N ASP A 136 -6.95 -14.94 -7.99
CA ASP A 136 -7.89 -14.44 -7.00
C ASP A 136 -7.29 -13.20 -6.32
N THR A 137 -8.12 -12.19 -6.05
CA THR A 137 -7.66 -10.94 -5.43
C THR A 137 -8.40 -10.65 -4.14
N MET A 138 -7.70 -10.16 -3.13
CA MET A 138 -8.23 -9.75 -1.84
C MET A 138 -7.65 -8.39 -1.45
N MET A 139 -8.36 -7.59 -0.69
CA MET A 139 -7.85 -6.36 -0.12
C MET A 139 -7.93 -6.37 1.39
N VAL A 140 -6.81 -6.07 2.01
CA VAL A 140 -6.70 -5.81 3.46
C VAL A 140 -6.31 -4.35 3.64
N MET A 141 -7.19 -3.57 4.22
CA MET A 141 -6.97 -2.16 4.48
C MET A 141 -6.87 -1.91 5.98
N ILE A 142 -5.81 -1.23 6.39
CA ILE A 142 -5.56 -0.86 7.78
C ILE A 142 -5.91 0.62 7.96
N TRP A 143 -6.90 0.86 8.79
CA TRP A 143 -7.37 2.18 9.14
C TRP A 143 -6.77 2.63 10.48
N VAL A 144 -6.53 3.90 10.62
CA VAL A 144 -6.27 4.62 11.87
C VAL A 144 -6.89 6.00 11.75
N SER A 145 -7.13 6.65 12.88
CA SER A 145 -7.53 8.06 12.89
C SER A 145 -6.44 8.96 12.29
N PRO A 146 -6.79 10.14 11.79
CA PRO A 146 -5.79 11.07 11.25
C PRO A 146 -4.80 11.54 12.32
N TYR A 147 -5.22 11.60 13.58
CA TYR A 147 -4.34 11.90 14.70
C TYR A 147 -3.27 10.82 14.88
N THR A 148 -3.67 9.56 15.01
CA THR A 148 -2.74 8.42 15.13
C THR A 148 -1.80 8.33 13.95
N SER A 149 -2.31 8.60 12.75
CA SER A 149 -1.50 8.67 11.52
C SER A 149 -0.37 9.72 11.64
N LEU A 150 -0.69 10.93 12.13
CA LEU A 150 0.26 12.01 12.33
C LEU A 150 1.28 11.68 13.43
N GLU A 151 0.82 11.21 14.59
CA GLU A 151 1.69 10.87 15.74
C GLU A 151 2.69 9.76 15.39
N ARG A 152 2.19 8.65 14.86
CA ARG A 152 3.06 7.54 14.49
C ARG A 152 4.01 7.89 13.35
N ASN A 153 3.58 8.76 12.41
CA ASN A 153 4.47 9.24 11.37
C ASN A 153 5.58 10.14 11.94
N ALA A 154 5.25 11.00 12.90
CA ALA A 154 6.24 11.90 13.52
C ALA A 154 7.34 11.16 14.27
N SER A 155 7.06 9.97 14.82
CA SER A 155 8.02 9.13 15.54
C SER A 155 8.91 8.27 14.62
N ARG A 156 8.70 8.30 13.29
CA ARG A 156 9.49 7.51 12.34
C ARG A 156 10.78 8.23 11.96
N ASP A 157 11.84 7.46 11.74
CA ASP A 157 13.10 8.01 11.19
C ASP A 157 12.89 8.71 9.85
N ARG A 158 12.01 8.16 9.00
CA ARG A 158 11.60 8.74 7.71
C ARG A 158 10.20 9.34 7.83
N ALA A 159 10.04 10.37 8.65
CA ALA A 159 8.78 11.09 8.79
C ALA A 159 8.43 11.87 7.51
N LEU A 160 7.18 11.73 7.07
CA LEU A 160 6.63 12.55 5.99
C LEU A 160 6.11 13.88 6.54
N PRO A 161 6.12 14.96 5.74
CA PRO A 161 5.46 16.20 6.12
C PRO A 161 3.99 15.98 6.48
N PRO A 162 3.46 16.60 7.56
CA PRO A 162 2.09 16.42 8.03
C PRO A 162 1.03 16.62 6.95
N ALA A 163 1.22 17.58 6.06
CA ALA A 163 0.31 17.81 4.93
C ALA A 163 0.22 16.60 3.98
N ILE A 164 1.35 15.93 3.73
CA ILE A 164 1.38 14.72 2.90
C ILE A 164 0.68 13.57 3.61
N VAL A 165 0.90 13.43 4.93
CA VAL A 165 0.23 12.41 5.75
C VAL A 165 -1.28 12.57 5.68
N LEU A 166 -1.80 13.78 5.94
CA LEU A 166 -3.24 14.07 5.90
C LEU A 166 -3.83 13.91 4.50
N LYS A 167 -3.15 14.41 3.46
CA LYS A 167 -3.58 14.24 2.07
C LYS A 167 -3.67 12.76 1.69
N THR A 168 -2.68 11.97 2.10
CA THR A 168 -2.69 10.53 1.87
C THR A 168 -3.81 9.86 2.67
N TRP A 169 -4.02 10.27 3.93
CA TRP A 169 -5.10 9.78 4.77
C TRP A 169 -6.48 10.03 4.13
N VAL A 170 -6.73 11.25 3.65
CA VAL A 170 -7.95 11.60 2.92
C VAL A 170 -8.10 10.74 1.67
N GLY A 171 -7.06 10.62 0.85
CA GLY A 171 -7.10 9.81 -0.38
C GLY A 171 -7.43 8.34 -0.11
N VAL A 172 -6.84 7.76 0.94
CA VAL A 172 -7.11 6.37 1.35
C VAL A 172 -8.56 6.21 1.79
N ASN A 173 -9.02 7.08 2.69
CA ASN A 173 -10.35 6.95 3.30
C ASN A 173 -11.49 7.28 2.34
N SER A 174 -11.30 8.20 1.42
CA SER A 174 -12.27 8.50 0.34
C SER A 174 -12.48 7.33 -0.63
N ASN A 175 -11.60 6.33 -0.62
CA ASN A 175 -11.69 5.18 -1.51
C ASN A 175 -12.27 3.92 -0.83
N ILE A 176 -12.64 3.95 0.46
CA ILE A 176 -13.14 2.78 1.20
C ILE A 176 -14.31 2.13 0.47
N ASP A 177 -15.35 2.88 0.13
CA ASP A 177 -16.53 2.35 -0.55
C ASP A 177 -16.21 1.81 -1.95
N THR A 178 -15.31 2.50 -2.67
CA THR A 178 -14.82 2.04 -3.98
C THR A 178 -14.13 0.68 -3.87
N TYR A 179 -13.32 0.49 -2.85
CA TYR A 179 -12.65 -0.79 -2.61
C TYR A 179 -13.59 -1.87 -2.09
N LYS A 180 -14.51 -1.50 -1.18
CA LYS A 180 -15.56 -2.40 -0.68
C LYS A 180 -16.40 -2.94 -1.85
N GLN A 181 -16.77 -2.07 -2.79
CA GLN A 181 -17.50 -2.48 -4.00
C GLN A 181 -16.66 -3.38 -4.93
N ALA A 182 -15.38 -3.03 -5.14
CA ALA A 182 -14.53 -3.73 -6.11
C ALA A 182 -14.06 -5.12 -5.63
N PHE A 183 -13.87 -5.31 -4.33
CA PHE A 183 -13.39 -6.57 -3.75
C PHE A 183 -14.51 -7.39 -3.08
N GLY A 184 -15.68 -6.79 -2.85
CA GLY A 184 -16.85 -7.46 -2.29
C GLY A 184 -16.56 -8.12 -0.94
N ASP A 185 -16.87 -9.40 -0.80
CA ASP A 185 -16.62 -10.23 0.38
C ASP A 185 -15.12 -10.44 0.68
N LYS A 186 -14.24 -10.17 -0.29
CA LYS A 186 -12.78 -10.22 -0.17
C LYS A 186 -12.17 -8.86 0.25
N PHE A 187 -12.99 -7.91 0.69
CA PHE A 187 -12.54 -6.68 1.33
C PHE A 187 -12.52 -6.83 2.85
N VAL A 188 -11.41 -6.44 3.47
CA VAL A 188 -11.24 -6.43 4.93
C VAL A 188 -10.74 -5.06 5.35
N LEU A 189 -11.40 -4.45 6.33
CA LEU A 189 -11.02 -3.18 6.92
C LEU A 189 -10.77 -3.36 8.42
N ILE A 190 -9.57 -3.07 8.88
CA ILE A 190 -9.14 -3.28 10.27
C ILE A 190 -8.86 -1.91 10.89
N ASN A 191 -9.43 -1.64 12.07
CA ASN A 191 -9.04 -0.50 12.89
C ASN A 191 -7.78 -0.87 13.70
N ASN A 192 -6.73 -0.07 13.56
CA ASN A 192 -5.47 -0.21 14.31
C ASN A 192 -5.17 1.05 15.15
N ASP A 193 -6.21 1.81 15.51
CA ASP A 193 -6.06 2.85 16.52
C ASP A 193 -5.78 2.24 17.90
N PRO A 194 -5.03 2.92 18.75
CA PRO A 194 -4.93 2.55 20.16
C PRO A 194 -6.32 2.68 20.84
N GLU A 195 -6.56 1.88 21.85
CA GLU A 195 -7.77 2.04 22.68
C GLU A 195 -7.79 3.44 23.32
N GLY A 196 -8.89 4.15 23.16
CA GLY A 196 -9.06 5.53 23.57
C GLY A 196 -9.03 6.48 22.37
N GLU A 197 -10.15 7.11 22.07
CA GLU A 197 -10.26 8.04 20.95
C GLU A 197 -9.40 9.28 21.20
N LEU A 198 -8.40 9.47 20.35
CA LEU A 198 -7.69 10.72 20.25
C LEU A 198 -8.45 11.61 19.25
N GLU A 199 -9.06 12.67 19.74
CA GLU A 199 -9.83 13.59 18.94
C GLU A 199 -8.91 14.35 17.96
N TYR A 200 -9.28 14.36 16.67
CA TYR A 200 -8.54 15.12 15.67
C TYR A 200 -8.82 16.62 15.85
N ASP A 201 -7.78 17.38 16.22
CA ASP A 201 -7.84 18.83 16.29
C ASP A 201 -7.24 19.46 15.02
N PRO A 202 -8.07 20.09 14.16
CA PRO A 202 -7.61 20.77 12.94
C PRO A 202 -6.64 21.92 13.23
N ALA A 203 -6.72 22.58 14.39
CA ALA A 203 -5.84 23.68 14.76
C ALA A 203 -4.42 23.16 15.04
N VAL A 204 -4.30 22.03 15.76
CA VAL A 204 -3.02 21.34 16.01
C VAL A 204 -2.40 20.84 14.71
N ALA A 205 -3.20 20.27 13.81
CA ALA A 205 -2.71 19.84 12.51
C ALA A 205 -2.18 21.00 11.67
N LYS A 206 -2.88 22.14 11.69
CA LYS A 206 -2.48 23.38 11.01
C LYS A 206 -1.19 23.96 11.59
N GLU A 207 -1.05 24.01 12.91
CA GLU A 207 0.16 24.45 13.58
C GLU A 207 1.38 23.59 13.21
N ARG A 208 1.25 22.28 13.28
CA ARG A 208 2.30 21.31 12.89
C ARG A 208 2.74 21.50 11.45
N PHE A 209 1.79 21.74 10.53
CA PHE A 209 2.10 22.04 9.14
C PHE A 209 2.97 23.30 9.00
N PHE A 210 2.55 24.43 9.61
CA PHE A 210 3.32 25.67 9.53
C PHE A 210 4.69 25.58 10.17
N LYS A 211 4.82 24.81 11.26
CA LYS A 211 6.12 24.53 11.90
C LYS A 211 7.04 23.78 10.94
N THR A 212 6.52 22.81 10.20
CA THR A 212 7.28 22.06 9.18
C THR A 212 7.67 22.93 8.00
N VAL A 213 6.78 23.81 7.53
CA VAL A 213 7.07 24.77 6.44
C VAL A 213 8.19 25.75 6.85
N LYS A 214 8.13 26.27 8.07
CA LYS A 214 9.17 27.16 8.61
C LYS A 214 10.51 26.44 8.85
N GLY A 215 10.46 25.19 9.32
CA GLY A 215 11.65 24.37 9.61
C GLY A 215 12.36 23.84 8.37
N SER A 216 11.72 23.87 7.20
CA SER A 216 12.29 23.36 5.94
C SER A 216 13.41 24.23 5.34
N GLY A 217 13.65 25.42 5.89
CA GLY A 217 14.61 26.40 5.35
C GLY A 217 14.26 26.94 3.97
N LYS A 218 13.18 26.46 3.34
CA LYS A 218 12.73 26.91 2.03
C LYS A 218 11.98 28.24 2.17
N GLN A 219 12.41 29.25 1.43
CA GLN A 219 11.66 30.49 1.29
C GLN A 219 10.52 30.29 0.29
N TYR A 220 9.29 30.59 0.72
CA TYR A 220 8.10 30.53 -0.11
C TYR A 220 7.64 31.94 -0.45
N SER A 221 7.21 32.17 -1.68
CA SER A 221 6.56 33.41 -2.05
C SER A 221 5.22 33.58 -1.32
N PRO A 222 4.69 34.81 -1.20
CA PRO A 222 3.35 35.02 -0.62
C PRO A 222 2.25 34.22 -1.29
N GLU A 223 2.31 34.04 -2.62
CA GLU A 223 1.36 33.23 -3.40
C GLU A 223 1.48 31.75 -3.08
N GLU A 224 2.71 31.20 -2.99
CA GLU A 224 2.94 29.82 -2.61
C GLU A 224 2.46 29.53 -1.19
N LEU A 225 2.64 30.48 -0.26
CA LEU A 225 2.14 30.37 1.12
C LEU A 225 0.61 30.40 1.15
N ALA A 226 -0.03 31.27 0.36
CA ALA A 226 -1.49 31.34 0.27
C ALA A 226 -2.07 30.03 -0.28
N LYS A 227 -1.50 29.50 -1.36
CA LYS A 227 -1.90 28.21 -1.95
C LYS A 227 -1.73 27.04 -0.96
N LYS A 228 -0.64 27.03 -0.19
CA LYS A 228 -0.43 26.01 0.84
C LYS A 228 -1.42 26.11 2.00
N LYS A 229 -1.83 27.33 2.38
CA LYS A 229 -2.89 27.54 3.38
C LYS A 229 -4.23 27.00 2.90
N GLU A 230 -4.60 27.30 1.67
CA GLU A 230 -5.84 26.81 1.04
C GLU A 230 -5.84 25.27 0.94
N GLU A 231 -4.72 24.66 0.51
CA GLU A 231 -4.58 23.21 0.42
C GLU A 231 -4.78 22.54 1.79
N ILE A 232 -4.24 23.11 2.85
CA ILE A 232 -4.37 22.55 4.20
C ILE A 232 -5.79 22.73 4.74
N GLU A 233 -6.42 23.86 4.48
CA GLU A 233 -7.79 24.11 4.90
C GLU A 233 -8.77 23.15 4.22
N SER A 234 -8.62 22.97 2.92
CA SER A 234 -9.39 22.00 2.13
C SER A 234 -9.16 20.56 2.63
N THR A 235 -7.90 20.21 2.94
CA THR A 235 -7.57 18.89 3.50
C THR A 235 -8.21 18.68 4.88
N ASN A 236 -8.17 19.68 5.75
CA ASN A 236 -8.78 19.59 7.08
C ASN A 236 -10.31 19.44 7.00
N GLN A 237 -10.98 20.14 6.08
CA GLN A 237 -12.43 19.99 5.85
C GLN A 237 -12.76 18.58 5.38
N ALA A 238 -11.97 18.02 4.46
CA ALA A 238 -12.13 16.65 3.99
C ALA A 238 -11.91 15.62 5.12
N VAL A 239 -10.90 15.82 5.97
CA VAL A 239 -10.66 14.99 7.15
C VAL A 239 -11.87 15.00 8.10
N GLN A 240 -12.38 16.19 8.44
CA GLN A 240 -13.55 16.31 9.34
C GLN A 240 -14.81 15.66 8.76
N SER A 241 -15.00 15.73 7.44
CA SER A 241 -16.12 15.07 6.78
C SER A 241 -16.01 13.55 6.84
N LEU A 242 -14.81 13.01 6.64
CA LEU A 242 -14.56 11.55 6.61
C LEU A 242 -14.56 10.92 8.01
N ILE A 243 -14.10 11.62 9.05
CA ILE A 243 -14.14 11.12 10.43
C ILE A 243 -15.58 10.87 10.90
N LYS A 244 -16.54 11.67 10.44
CA LYS A 244 -17.96 11.50 10.77
C LYS A 244 -18.59 10.27 10.14
N GLN A 245 -17.94 9.66 9.17
CA GLN A 245 -18.36 8.46 8.45
C GLN A 245 -17.60 7.26 8.99
N THR A 246 -17.86 6.87 10.25
CA THR A 246 -17.18 5.70 10.84
C THR A 246 -17.51 4.45 10.05
N PRO A 247 -16.54 3.81 9.39
CA PRO A 247 -16.79 2.58 8.67
C PRO A 247 -16.93 1.40 9.62
N GLU A 248 -17.53 0.33 9.14
CA GLU A 248 -17.59 -0.95 9.86
C GLU A 248 -16.23 -1.66 9.75
N PHE A 249 -15.67 -2.06 10.89
CA PHE A 249 -14.37 -2.72 10.99
C PHE A 249 -14.50 -4.21 11.27
N SER A 250 -13.57 -4.98 10.70
CA SER A 250 -13.35 -6.38 11.07
C SER A 250 -12.42 -6.46 12.29
N SER A 251 -12.67 -7.42 13.19
CA SER A 251 -11.67 -7.76 14.20
C SER A 251 -10.40 -8.36 13.55
N ILE A 252 -9.29 -8.37 14.28
CA ILE A 252 -8.04 -9.00 13.81
C ILE A 252 -8.26 -10.50 13.59
N ASP A 253 -9.00 -11.17 14.44
CA ASP A 253 -9.29 -12.61 14.34
C ASP A 253 -10.18 -12.92 13.13
N ASP A 254 -11.22 -12.13 12.88
CA ASP A 254 -12.06 -12.26 11.68
C ASP A 254 -11.27 -12.02 10.42
N ALA A 255 -10.43 -10.98 10.41
CA ALA A 255 -9.53 -10.67 9.31
C ALA A 255 -8.57 -11.83 9.03
N LYS A 256 -7.95 -12.40 10.08
CA LYS A 256 -7.05 -13.55 9.98
C LYS A 256 -7.76 -14.78 9.42
N ASN A 257 -8.96 -15.08 9.92
CA ASN A 257 -9.77 -16.19 9.44
C ASN A 257 -10.13 -16.01 7.96
N LYS A 258 -10.50 -14.80 7.56
CA LYS A 258 -10.86 -14.47 6.18
C LYS A 258 -9.65 -14.60 5.23
N VAL A 259 -8.48 -14.10 5.64
CA VAL A 259 -7.23 -14.26 4.89
C VAL A 259 -6.83 -15.73 4.76
N ASN A 260 -6.88 -16.50 5.84
CA ASN A 260 -6.56 -17.93 5.80
C ASN A 260 -7.53 -18.72 4.91
N SER A 261 -8.81 -18.37 4.92
CA SER A 261 -9.80 -18.98 4.03
C SER A 261 -9.56 -18.63 2.56
N PHE A 262 -9.19 -17.39 2.28
CA PHE A 262 -8.84 -16.92 0.95
C PHE A 262 -7.60 -17.61 0.36
N LEU A 263 -6.62 -17.94 1.19
CA LEU A 263 -5.35 -18.55 0.76
C LEU A 263 -5.44 -20.07 0.51
N LYS A 264 -6.50 -20.72 0.98
CA LYS A 264 -6.81 -22.13 0.65
C LYS A 264 -7.35 -22.24 -0.78
#